data_d262d852a6770c64ad02939ed3baf6b1
#
_entry.id   d262d852a6770c64ad02939ed3baf6b1
#
_cell.length_a   1.000
_cell.length_b   1.000
_cell.length_c   1.000
_cell.angle_alpha   90.00
_cell.angle_beta   90.00
_cell.angle_gamma   90.00
#
_symmetry.space_group_name_H-M   'P 1'
#
loop_
_entity.id
_entity.type
_entity.pdbx_description
1 polymer ?
#
loop_
_entity_poly.entity_id
_entity_poly.type
_entity_poly.pdbx_seq_one_letter_code
_entity_poly.pdbx_strand_id
1 'polypeptide(L)'
;YNMVFNRLDWLEERLANQRYLFGDRLTESDVRLYVTLVRFDCAYYPVFRLNKKLLRDYPNLWAYARDLYQTPGFGDTTNFAAIKKHYHIDCFPSNEFAIVPNGPDESLWLTPHGREKLSGK
;
A
#
# COMPACT_ATOMS: atom_id res chain seq x y z
N TYR A 1 2.67 12.35 11.36
CA TYR A 1 1.80 12.78 10.24
C TYR A 1 2.62 13.39 9.10
N ASN A 2 3.25 14.53 9.32
CA ASN A 2 3.99 15.23 8.27
C ASN A 2 5.17 14.42 7.72
N MET A 3 5.91 13.73 8.58
CA MET A 3 7.04 12.89 8.17
C MET A 3 6.59 11.76 7.25
N VAL A 4 5.45 11.13 7.56
CA VAL A 4 4.90 10.05 6.73
C VAL A 4 4.54 10.57 5.34
N PHE A 5 3.81 11.67 5.25
CA PHE A 5 3.36 12.20 3.97
C PHE A 5 4.50 12.81 3.15
N ASN A 6 5.50 13.41 3.80
CA ASN A 6 6.71 13.86 3.11
C ASN A 6 7.45 12.67 2.47
N ARG A 7 7.51 11.54 3.17
CA ARG A 7 8.15 10.32 2.63
C ARG A 7 7.32 9.73 1.47
N LEU A 8 6.00 9.75 1.57
CA LEU A 8 5.14 9.27 0.49
C LEU A 8 5.28 10.15 -0.77
N ASP A 9 5.38 11.47 -0.59
CA ASP A 9 5.62 12.39 -1.70
C ASP A 9 6.95 12.10 -2.38
N TRP A 10 8.00 11.87 -1.59
CA TRP A 10 9.32 11.52 -2.11
C TRP A 10 9.28 10.20 -2.89
N LEU A 11 8.58 9.20 -2.38
CA LEU A 11 8.43 7.92 -3.06
C LEU A 11 7.65 8.06 -4.36
N GLU A 12 6.62 8.90 -4.37
CA GLU A 12 5.83 9.16 -5.58
C GLU A 12 6.72 9.70 -6.70
N GLU A 13 7.59 10.65 -6.38
CA GLU A 13 8.54 11.21 -7.35
C GLU A 13 9.56 10.18 -7.82
N ARG A 14 10.14 9.42 -6.88
CA ARG A 14 11.16 8.41 -7.19
C ARG A 14 10.61 7.33 -8.12
N LEU A 15 9.37 6.91 -7.92
CA LEU A 15 8.77 5.82 -8.67
C LEU A 15 8.11 6.26 -9.99
N ALA A 16 8.20 7.54 -10.32
CA ALA A 16 7.67 8.04 -11.60
C ALA A 16 8.43 7.50 -12.80
N ASN A 17 9.74 7.28 -12.67
CA ASN A 17 10.62 6.95 -13.78
C ASN A 17 11.30 5.59 -13.66
N GLN A 18 11.10 4.86 -12.57
CA GLN A 18 11.68 3.54 -12.37
C GLN A 18 10.67 2.60 -11.73
N ARG A 19 10.72 1.33 -12.14
CA ARG A 19 9.71 0.35 -11.73
C ARG A 19 9.78 0.02 -10.24
N TYR A 20 10.99 -0.12 -9.71
CA TYR A 20 11.23 -0.49 -8.31
C TYR A 20 12.10 0.55 -7.62
N LEU A 21 12.27 0.42 -6.31
CA LEU A 21 13.02 1.41 -5.52
C LEU A 21 14.48 1.59 -5.98
N PHE A 22 15.10 0.53 -6.48
CA PHE A 22 16.47 0.55 -6.96
C PHE A 22 16.59 0.29 -8.47
N GLY A 23 15.61 0.75 -9.25
CA GLY A 23 15.63 0.69 -10.69
C GLY A 23 14.65 -0.32 -11.27
N ASP A 24 15.14 -1.26 -12.08
CA ASP A 24 14.31 -2.25 -12.78
C ASP A 24 14.32 -3.63 -12.13
N ARG A 25 14.91 -3.73 -10.94
CA ARG A 25 15.07 -5.00 -10.21
C ARG A 25 14.32 -4.97 -8.89
N LEU A 26 13.52 -6.01 -8.64
CA LEU A 26 12.86 -6.22 -7.35
C LEU A 26 13.91 -6.57 -6.27
N THR A 27 13.88 -5.84 -5.16
CA THR A 27 14.81 -6.05 -4.03
C THR A 27 14.04 -6.20 -2.72
N GLU A 28 14.76 -6.54 -1.65
CA GLU A 28 14.20 -6.64 -0.30
C GLU A 28 13.54 -5.33 0.14
N SER A 29 14.07 -4.19 -0.31
CA SER A 29 13.48 -2.88 0.03
C SER A 29 12.05 -2.75 -0.49
N ASP A 30 11.76 -3.30 -1.67
CA ASP A 30 10.40 -3.31 -2.21
C ASP A 30 9.48 -4.18 -1.35
N VAL A 31 9.95 -5.32 -0.89
CA VAL A 31 9.19 -6.21 0.00
C VAL A 31 8.84 -5.49 1.29
N ARG A 32 9.81 -4.80 1.89
CA ARG A 32 9.61 -4.06 3.13
C ARG A 32 8.62 -2.91 2.98
N LEU A 33 8.73 -2.17 1.90
CA LEU A 33 7.79 -1.08 1.63
C LEU A 33 6.38 -1.61 1.35
N TYR A 34 6.27 -2.72 0.64
CA TYR A 34 4.98 -3.32 0.31
C TYR A 34 4.12 -3.59 1.55
N VAL A 35 4.70 -4.16 2.60
CA VAL A 35 3.92 -4.49 3.80
C VAL A 35 3.32 -3.25 4.47
N THR A 36 3.95 -2.10 4.31
CA THR A 36 3.41 -0.83 4.78
C THR A 36 2.32 -0.33 3.84
N LEU A 37 2.57 -0.35 2.53
CA LEU A 37 1.63 0.18 1.54
C LEU A 37 0.32 -0.61 1.51
N VAL A 38 0.39 -1.94 1.61
CA VAL A 38 -0.81 -2.77 1.57
C VAL A 38 -1.71 -2.54 2.78
N ARG A 39 -1.15 -2.04 3.88
CA ARG A 39 -1.88 -1.72 5.11
C ARG A 39 -2.35 -0.27 5.18
N PHE A 40 -1.91 0.58 4.28
CA PHE A 40 -2.10 2.02 4.45
C PHE A 40 -3.58 2.42 4.40
N ASP A 41 -4.26 2.14 3.29
CA ASP A 41 -5.64 2.60 3.12
C ASP A 41 -6.63 1.84 4.01
N CYS A 42 -6.39 0.57 4.28
CA CYS A 42 -7.32 -0.24 5.07
C CYS A 42 -7.09 -0.15 6.58
N ALA A 43 -5.92 0.30 7.01
CA ALA A 43 -5.59 0.32 8.44
C ALA A 43 -4.98 1.64 8.90
N TYR A 44 -3.87 2.06 8.32
CA TYR A 44 -3.14 3.23 8.84
C TYR A 44 -3.91 4.54 8.65
N TYR A 45 -4.57 4.69 7.52
CA TYR A 45 -5.37 5.87 7.25
C TYR A 45 -6.51 6.02 8.29
N PRO A 46 -7.37 5.01 8.51
CA PRO A 46 -8.45 5.15 9.47
C PRO A 46 -8.01 5.04 10.93
N VAL A 47 -7.12 4.11 11.28
CA VAL A 47 -6.77 3.84 12.70
C VAL A 47 -5.82 4.91 13.24
N PHE A 48 -4.77 5.23 12.50
CA PHE A 48 -3.78 6.23 12.94
C PHE A 48 -4.08 7.63 12.46
N ARG A 49 -5.21 7.81 11.78
CA ARG A 49 -5.67 9.11 11.28
C ARG A 49 -4.64 9.77 10.36
N LEU A 50 -3.96 8.95 9.56
CA LEU A 50 -3.05 9.42 8.51
C LEU A 50 -3.87 9.76 7.27
N ASN A 51 -4.64 10.83 7.37
CA ASN A 51 -5.76 11.11 6.48
C ASN A 51 -5.57 12.29 5.54
N LYS A 52 -4.33 12.63 5.21
CA LYS A 52 -4.07 13.67 4.21
C LYS A 52 -4.44 13.20 2.81
N LYS A 53 -4.00 11.98 2.47
CA LYS A 53 -4.27 11.35 1.17
C LYS A 53 -4.32 9.83 1.36
N LEU A 54 -5.14 9.16 0.57
CA LEU A 54 -5.12 7.72 0.44
C LEU A 54 -3.94 7.31 -0.46
N LEU A 55 -3.47 6.08 -0.32
CA LEU A 55 -2.43 5.53 -1.20
C LEU A 55 -2.86 5.65 -2.67
N ARG A 56 -4.11 5.35 -2.96
CA ARG A 56 -4.65 5.42 -4.33
C ARG A 56 -4.67 6.81 -4.93
N ASP A 57 -4.45 7.85 -4.12
CA ASP A 57 -4.34 9.23 -4.60
C ASP A 57 -2.94 9.58 -5.10
N TYR A 58 -1.98 8.65 -4.99
CA TYR A 58 -0.61 8.79 -5.49
C TYR A 58 -0.47 7.92 -6.75
N PRO A 59 -0.55 8.47 -7.95
CA PRO A 59 -0.64 7.65 -9.17
C PRO A 59 0.53 6.67 -9.35
N ASN A 60 1.76 7.11 -9.15
CA ASN A 60 2.93 6.24 -9.33
C ASN A 60 3.07 5.25 -8.18
N LEU A 61 2.90 5.72 -6.96
CA LEU A 61 3.01 4.87 -5.77
C LEU A 61 1.88 3.83 -5.73
N TRP A 62 0.67 4.22 -6.11
CA TRP A 62 -0.47 3.29 -6.20
C TRP A 62 -0.26 2.23 -7.28
N ALA A 63 0.24 2.64 -8.45
CA ALA A 63 0.57 1.69 -9.52
C ALA A 63 1.70 0.73 -9.09
N TYR A 64 2.72 1.25 -8.41
CA TYR A 64 3.80 0.46 -7.84
C TYR A 64 3.28 -0.57 -6.82
N ALA A 65 2.40 -0.16 -5.93
CA ALA A 65 1.83 -1.06 -4.94
C ALA A 65 1.03 -2.19 -5.61
N ARG A 66 0.27 -1.90 -6.66
CA ARG A 66 -0.47 -2.90 -7.42
C ARG A 66 0.45 -3.83 -8.21
N ASP A 67 1.53 -3.29 -8.76
CA ASP A 67 2.55 -4.11 -9.43
C ASP A 67 3.12 -5.16 -8.46
N LEU A 68 3.49 -4.73 -7.25
CA LEU A 68 3.96 -5.66 -6.23
C LEU A 68 2.87 -6.65 -5.80
N TYR A 69 1.66 -6.18 -5.57
CA TYR A 69 0.54 -7.05 -5.18
C TYR A 69 0.31 -8.16 -6.21
N GLN A 70 0.42 -7.83 -7.50
CA GLN A 70 0.21 -8.78 -8.60
C GLN A 70 1.44 -9.66 -8.86
N THR A 71 2.56 -9.41 -8.19
CA THR A 71 3.74 -10.26 -8.25
C THR A 71 3.50 -11.54 -7.43
N PRO A 72 3.78 -12.75 -7.98
CA PRO A 72 3.59 -13.99 -7.23
C PRO A 72 4.29 -13.97 -5.87
N GLY A 73 3.59 -14.40 -4.83
CA GLY A 73 4.07 -14.40 -3.45
C GLY A 73 3.70 -13.18 -2.63
N PHE A 74 3.17 -12.13 -3.26
CA PHE A 74 2.78 -10.90 -2.56
C PHE A 74 1.28 -10.87 -2.26
N GLY A 75 0.44 -10.61 -3.26
CA GLY A 75 -0.99 -10.51 -3.05
C GLY A 75 -1.65 -11.81 -2.63
N ASP A 76 -1.17 -12.93 -3.14
CA ASP A 76 -1.69 -14.25 -2.80
C ASP A 76 -1.43 -14.64 -1.33
N THR A 77 -0.52 -13.95 -0.64
CA THR A 77 -0.29 -14.11 0.80
C THR A 77 -0.83 -12.95 1.63
N THR A 78 -1.49 -11.99 0.99
CA THR A 78 -2.07 -10.82 1.67
C THR A 78 -3.52 -11.10 2.04
N ASN A 79 -3.85 -10.95 3.33
CA ASN A 79 -5.21 -11.14 3.85
C ASN A 79 -5.72 -9.83 4.45
N PHE A 80 -6.52 -9.08 3.69
CA PHE A 80 -7.04 -7.80 4.14
C PHE A 80 -7.97 -7.92 5.35
N ALA A 81 -8.77 -8.98 5.42
CA ALA A 81 -9.65 -9.20 6.57
C ALA A 81 -8.85 -9.35 7.86
N ALA A 82 -7.76 -10.11 7.81
CA ALA A 82 -6.86 -10.28 8.97
C ALA A 82 -6.16 -8.98 9.36
N ILE A 83 -5.70 -8.20 8.36
CA ILE A 83 -5.07 -6.90 8.59
C ILE A 83 -6.05 -5.96 9.29
N LYS A 84 -7.27 -5.86 8.79
CA LYS A 84 -8.29 -4.98 9.36
C LYS A 84 -8.65 -5.38 10.78
N LYS A 85 -8.84 -6.68 11.02
CA LYS A 85 -9.13 -7.18 12.37
C LYS A 85 -8.02 -6.83 13.34
N HIS A 86 -6.77 -7.03 12.94
CA HIS A 86 -5.62 -6.74 13.79
C HIS A 86 -5.59 -5.27 14.20
N TYR A 87 -5.69 -4.35 13.24
CA TYR A 87 -5.55 -2.92 13.53
C TYR A 87 -6.81 -2.28 14.11
N HIS A 88 -7.99 -2.70 13.70
CA HIS A 88 -9.24 -2.10 14.18
C HIS A 88 -9.74 -2.69 15.50
N ILE A 89 -9.41 -3.94 15.80
CA ILE A 89 -9.89 -4.64 16.98
C ILE A 89 -8.75 -4.96 17.94
N ASP A 90 -7.77 -5.76 17.52
CA ASP A 90 -6.75 -6.32 18.42
C ASP A 90 -5.81 -5.24 18.95
N CYS A 91 -5.42 -4.28 18.12
CA CYS A 91 -4.50 -3.19 18.47
C CYS A 91 -5.20 -1.91 18.89
N PHE A 92 -6.52 -1.86 18.89
CA PHE A 92 -7.27 -0.63 19.13
C PHE A 92 -8.42 -0.88 20.12
N PRO A 93 -8.11 -1.07 21.41
CA PRO A 93 -9.11 -1.42 22.43
C PRO A 93 -10.20 -0.37 22.64
N SER A 94 -9.98 0.90 22.23
CA SER A 94 -11.01 1.93 22.31
C SER A 94 -12.12 1.79 21.26
N ASN A 95 -12.00 0.83 20.34
CA ASN A 95 -13.07 0.48 19.42
C ASN A 95 -14.03 -0.48 20.09
N GLU A 96 -14.82 0.04 21.03
CA GLU A 96 -15.67 -0.78 21.91
C GLU A 96 -16.77 -1.52 21.17
N PHE A 97 -17.20 -1.05 20.00
CA PHE A 97 -18.22 -1.70 19.19
C PHE A 97 -17.62 -2.66 18.15
N ALA A 98 -16.32 -2.85 18.16
CA ALA A 98 -15.60 -3.73 17.25
C ALA A 98 -15.94 -3.45 15.78
N ILE A 99 -16.01 -2.17 15.41
CA ILE A 99 -16.33 -1.75 14.05
C ILE A 99 -15.12 -1.94 13.15
N VAL A 100 -15.31 -2.70 12.07
CA VAL A 100 -14.30 -2.92 11.05
C VAL A 100 -14.86 -2.43 9.71
N PRO A 101 -14.24 -1.41 9.08
CA PRO A 101 -14.72 -0.89 7.80
C PRO A 101 -14.73 -1.96 6.70
N ASN A 102 -15.74 -1.97 5.84
CA ASN A 102 -15.78 -2.88 4.70
C ASN A 102 -14.77 -2.50 3.62
N GLY A 103 -14.57 -1.20 3.42
CA GLY A 103 -13.62 -0.70 2.41
C GLY A 103 -12.17 -0.71 2.88
N PRO A 104 -11.25 -0.32 2.00
CA PRO A 104 -11.52 -0.04 0.58
C PRO A 104 -11.79 -1.30 -0.24
N ASP A 105 -12.26 -1.10 -1.47
CA ASP A 105 -12.56 -2.21 -2.40
C ASP A 105 -11.26 -2.92 -2.78
N GLU A 106 -11.14 -4.18 -2.37
CA GLU A 106 -9.92 -4.99 -2.57
C GLU A 106 -9.69 -5.33 -4.04
N SER A 107 -10.74 -5.37 -4.85
CA SER A 107 -10.61 -5.70 -6.27
C SER A 107 -9.77 -4.67 -7.04
N LEU A 108 -9.65 -3.46 -6.53
CA LEU A 108 -8.83 -2.41 -7.14
C LEU A 108 -7.35 -2.79 -7.20
N TRP A 109 -6.88 -3.66 -6.31
CA TRP A 109 -5.50 -4.15 -6.31
C TRP A 109 -5.18 -5.02 -7.52
N LEU A 110 -6.18 -5.54 -8.20
CA LEU A 110 -6.03 -6.37 -9.40
C LEU A 110 -6.12 -5.57 -10.69
N THR A 111 -6.34 -4.26 -10.62
CA THR A 111 -6.42 -3.44 -11.82
C THR A 111 -5.06 -3.28 -12.48
N PRO A 112 -5.01 -3.10 -13.82
CA PRO A 112 -3.74 -2.94 -14.55
C PRO A 112 -2.92 -1.77 -14.01
N HIS A 113 -1.63 -2.00 -13.79
CA HIS A 113 -0.73 -0.97 -13.24
C HIS A 113 0.13 -0.28 -14.31
N GLY A 114 0.37 -0.94 -15.44
CA GLY A 114 1.10 -0.34 -16.55
C GLY A 114 2.59 -0.13 -16.30
N ARG A 115 3.15 -0.68 -15.23
CA ARG A 115 4.55 -0.42 -14.86
C ARG A 115 5.55 -1.28 -15.61
N GLU A 116 5.09 -2.30 -16.33
CA GLU A 116 5.91 -3.15 -17.18
C GLU A 116 6.73 -2.31 -18.19
N LYS A 117 6.16 -1.20 -18.63
CA LYS A 117 6.83 -0.29 -19.57
C LYS A 117 8.07 0.39 -18.99
N LEU A 118 8.25 0.37 -17.67
CA LEU A 118 9.40 0.95 -17.00
C LEU A 118 10.55 -0.03 -16.85
N SER A 119 10.36 -1.29 -17.23
CA SER A 119 11.43 -2.30 -17.18
C SER A 119 11.59 -2.96 -18.55
N GLY A 120 12.63 -3.78 -18.72
CA GLY A 120 12.87 -4.46 -19.98
C GLY A 120 13.46 -3.57 -21.07
N LYS A 121 14.04 -2.48 -20.71
CA LYS A 121 14.67 -1.55 -21.65
C LYS A 121 16.03 -2.03 -22.08
#